data_9e4535245d90211e21c9530d57f7498d
#
_entry.id   9e4535245d90211e21c9530d57f7498d
#
_cell.length_a   1.000
_cell.length_b   1.000
_cell.length_c   1.000
_cell.angle_alpha   90.00
_cell.angle_beta   90.00
_cell.angle_gamma   90.00
#
_symmetry.space_group_name_H-M   'P 1'
#
loop_
_entity.id
_entity.type
_entity.pdbx_description
1 polymer ?
#
loop_
_entity_poly.entity_id
_entity_poly.type
_entity_poly.pdbx_seq_one_letter_code
_entity_poly.pdbx_strand_id
1 'polypeptide(L)'
;MGEWAPKFIEENPVLNYAGRTETDMWEQLEPHLDYVEHIYFAGGEPLLMEEHYRILEELLQRGRTDVRLTYNTNFTHTDLKGRSVFEYWKQFKSVAVGASLDDSGSRGEYIRKGSEWSTLEQNRRLMLATCPEVDFYISPTLSILNAQHLPEFHRDWVAKGLIKPQDLKINILQNPAHYRIDIAPAEY
;
A
#
# COMPACT_ATOMS: atom_id res chain seq x y z
N MET A 1 -19.79 8.73 1.63
CA MET A 1 -19.05 9.40 0.54
C MET A 1 -19.55 10.85 0.51
N GLY A 2 -18.65 11.82 0.62
CA GLY A 2 -19.05 13.22 0.68
C GLY A 2 -19.47 13.78 -0.67
N GLU A 3 -20.13 14.93 -0.67
CA GLU A 3 -20.59 15.67 -1.85
C GLU A 3 -19.48 15.99 -2.89
N TRP A 4 -18.22 15.84 -2.50
CA TRP A 4 -17.06 16.15 -3.33
C TRP A 4 -16.87 15.18 -4.51
N ALA A 5 -17.10 13.88 -4.33
CA ALA A 5 -16.85 12.88 -5.37
C ALA A 5 -17.74 13.04 -6.63
N PRO A 6 -19.07 13.27 -6.53
CA PRO A 6 -19.90 13.49 -7.70
C PRO A 6 -19.48 14.71 -8.52
N LYS A 7 -19.18 15.82 -7.85
CA LYS A 7 -18.78 17.08 -8.50
C LYS A 7 -17.44 16.95 -9.21
N PHE A 8 -16.46 16.26 -8.58
CA PHE A 8 -15.16 15.99 -9.21
C PHE A 8 -15.29 15.17 -10.48
N ILE A 9 -16.17 14.18 -10.50
CA ILE A 9 -16.44 13.33 -11.66
C ILE A 9 -17.07 14.13 -12.80
N GLU A 10 -18.01 15.03 -12.52
CA GLU A 10 -18.62 15.90 -13.53
C GLU A 10 -17.63 16.87 -14.18
N GLU A 11 -16.69 17.43 -13.39
CA GLU A 11 -15.67 18.34 -13.88
C GLU A 11 -14.53 17.65 -14.66
N ASN A 12 -14.38 16.33 -14.53
CA ASN A 12 -13.33 15.54 -15.15
C ASN A 12 -13.92 14.38 -15.99
N PRO A 13 -14.55 14.66 -17.13
CA PRO A 13 -15.26 13.67 -17.92
C PRO A 13 -14.39 12.49 -18.40
N VAL A 14 -13.08 12.68 -18.54
CA VAL A 14 -12.14 11.61 -18.92
C VAL A 14 -12.13 10.50 -17.87
N LEU A 15 -12.20 10.85 -16.57
CA LEU A 15 -12.27 9.87 -15.48
C LEU A 15 -13.59 9.09 -15.47
N ASN A 16 -14.67 9.63 -16.05
CA ASN A 16 -15.95 8.94 -16.15
C ASN A 16 -15.91 7.74 -17.12
N TYR A 17 -14.93 7.68 -18.00
CA TYR A 17 -14.81 6.63 -19.02
C TYR A 17 -13.69 5.63 -18.73
N ALA A 18 -12.68 6.03 -17.95
CA ALA A 18 -11.58 5.15 -17.59
C ALA A 18 -12.06 3.98 -16.70
N GLY A 19 -11.80 2.76 -17.12
CA GLY A 19 -12.04 1.56 -16.31
C GLY A 19 -13.49 1.25 -15.99
N ARG A 20 -14.45 1.56 -16.86
CA ARG A 20 -15.86 1.18 -16.71
C ARG A 20 -16.05 -0.33 -16.76
N THR A 21 -15.27 -0.99 -17.59
CA THR A 21 -15.16 -2.44 -17.66
C THR A 21 -13.69 -2.83 -17.58
N GLU A 22 -13.41 -4.08 -17.24
CA GLU A 22 -12.04 -4.60 -17.27
C GLU A 22 -11.41 -4.44 -18.67
N THR A 23 -12.20 -4.68 -19.71
CA THR A 23 -11.78 -4.52 -21.11
C THR A 23 -11.40 -3.08 -21.41
N ASP A 24 -12.25 -2.11 -21.04
CA ASP A 24 -11.99 -0.68 -21.29
C ASP A 24 -10.70 -0.20 -20.59
N MET A 25 -10.49 -0.63 -19.35
CA MET A 25 -9.29 -0.28 -18.59
C MET A 25 -8.05 -0.84 -19.29
N TRP A 26 -8.10 -2.08 -19.71
CA TRP A 26 -6.96 -2.75 -20.34
C TRP A 26 -6.63 -2.14 -21.71
N GLU A 27 -7.60 -1.95 -22.57
CA GLU A 27 -7.42 -1.32 -23.88
C GLU A 27 -6.80 0.07 -23.81
N GLN A 28 -7.10 0.82 -22.73
CA GLN A 28 -6.51 2.13 -22.49
C GLN A 28 -5.09 2.04 -21.89
N LEU A 29 -4.81 1.05 -21.05
CA LEU A 29 -3.54 0.93 -20.34
C LEU A 29 -2.45 0.28 -21.21
N GLU A 30 -2.81 -0.79 -21.93
CA GLU A 30 -1.85 -1.65 -22.65
C GLU A 30 -0.91 -0.88 -23.59
N PRO A 31 -1.38 0.09 -24.40
CA PRO A 31 -0.52 0.85 -25.31
C PRO A 31 0.55 1.69 -24.59
N HIS A 32 0.36 1.99 -23.31
CA HIS A 32 1.29 2.80 -22.51
C HIS A 32 2.37 1.97 -21.81
N LEU A 33 2.22 0.65 -21.73
CA LEU A 33 3.17 -0.22 -21.02
C LEU A 33 4.57 -0.21 -21.65
N ASP A 34 4.70 0.11 -22.94
CA ASP A 34 6.00 0.23 -23.60
C ASP A 34 6.77 1.49 -23.22
N TYR A 35 6.10 2.51 -22.69
CA TYR A 35 6.67 3.83 -22.41
C TYR A 35 6.56 4.25 -20.96
N VAL A 36 5.78 3.53 -20.13
CA VAL A 36 5.59 3.88 -18.72
C VAL A 36 6.91 3.79 -17.95
N GLU A 37 7.20 4.79 -17.12
CA GLU A 37 8.40 4.84 -16.28
C GLU A 37 8.07 4.54 -14.80
N HIS A 38 6.84 4.81 -14.40
CA HIS A 38 6.40 4.64 -13.02
C HIS A 38 4.94 4.23 -12.95
N ILE A 39 4.65 3.20 -12.15
CA ILE A 39 3.29 2.80 -11.82
C ILE A 39 3.10 2.88 -10.31
N TYR A 40 2.04 3.56 -9.89
CA TYR A 40 1.62 3.64 -8.50
C TYR A 40 0.34 2.84 -8.29
N PHE A 41 0.46 1.75 -7.55
CA PHE A 41 -0.65 0.90 -7.17
C PHE A 41 -1.24 1.34 -5.84
N ALA A 42 -2.45 1.91 -5.88
CA ALA A 42 -3.18 2.41 -4.72
C ALA A 42 -4.69 2.24 -4.89
N GLY A 43 -5.44 2.44 -3.80
CA GLY A 43 -6.89 2.26 -3.78
C GLY A 43 -7.27 0.79 -3.62
N GLY A 44 -8.41 0.49 -2.96
CA GLY A 44 -8.76 -0.88 -2.62
C GLY A 44 -7.61 -1.63 -1.92
N GLU A 45 -7.33 -2.85 -2.37
CA GLU A 45 -6.11 -3.59 -2.01
C GLU A 45 -5.48 -4.12 -3.30
N PRO A 46 -4.39 -3.51 -3.80
CA PRO A 46 -3.81 -3.87 -5.09
C PRO A 46 -3.33 -5.33 -5.16
N LEU A 47 -2.87 -5.89 -4.03
CA LEU A 47 -2.35 -7.25 -3.99
C LEU A 47 -3.45 -8.34 -4.10
N LEU A 48 -4.72 -7.94 -4.06
CA LEU A 48 -5.88 -8.82 -4.29
C LEU A 48 -6.53 -8.63 -5.67
N MET A 49 -5.93 -7.82 -6.54
CA MET A 49 -6.50 -7.51 -7.86
C MET A 49 -5.81 -8.32 -8.97
N GLU A 50 -6.59 -9.02 -9.79
CA GLU A 50 -6.07 -9.78 -10.94
C GLU A 50 -5.35 -8.86 -11.94
N GLU A 51 -5.88 -7.66 -12.16
CA GLU A 51 -5.35 -6.66 -13.07
C GLU A 51 -3.92 -6.22 -12.66
N HIS A 52 -3.67 -6.13 -11.36
CA HIS A 52 -2.34 -5.86 -10.85
C HIS A 52 -1.32 -6.91 -11.32
N TYR A 53 -1.63 -8.19 -11.15
CA TYR A 53 -0.74 -9.28 -11.58
C TYR A 53 -0.59 -9.32 -13.10
N ARG A 54 -1.68 -9.08 -13.84
CA ARG A 54 -1.64 -8.99 -15.30
C ARG A 54 -0.70 -7.87 -15.77
N ILE A 55 -0.74 -6.70 -15.14
CA ILE A 55 0.19 -5.59 -15.45
C ILE A 55 1.64 -6.03 -15.23
N LEU A 56 1.94 -6.68 -14.09
CA LEU A 56 3.30 -7.15 -13.80
C LEU A 56 3.77 -8.19 -14.84
N GLU A 57 2.91 -9.14 -15.18
CA GLU A 57 3.20 -10.18 -16.18
C GLU A 57 3.48 -9.59 -17.55
N GLU A 58 2.68 -8.61 -18.00
CA GLU A 58 2.89 -7.92 -19.27
C GLU A 58 4.19 -7.12 -19.28
N LEU A 59 4.51 -6.41 -18.20
CA LEU A 59 5.78 -5.69 -18.11
C LEU A 59 6.96 -6.65 -18.21
N LEU A 60 6.90 -7.80 -17.52
CA LEU A 60 7.96 -8.82 -17.59
C LEU A 60 8.09 -9.44 -18.98
N GLN A 61 6.98 -9.75 -19.66
CA GLN A 61 6.98 -10.27 -21.03
C GLN A 61 7.60 -9.29 -22.03
N ARG A 62 7.40 -7.99 -21.81
CA ARG A 62 8.00 -6.90 -22.61
C ARG A 62 9.44 -6.57 -22.20
N GLY A 63 9.99 -7.23 -21.18
CA GLY A 63 11.32 -6.94 -20.63
C GLY A 63 11.43 -5.60 -19.90
N ARG A 64 10.30 -4.98 -19.53
CA ARG A 64 10.21 -3.69 -18.86
C ARG A 64 10.41 -3.78 -17.35
N THR A 65 11.51 -4.39 -16.93
CA THR A 65 11.92 -4.49 -15.51
C THR A 65 12.50 -3.19 -14.95
N ASP A 66 12.68 -2.18 -15.78
CA ASP A 66 13.15 -0.84 -15.47
C ASP A 66 12.05 0.06 -14.87
N VAL A 67 10.78 -0.29 -15.09
CA VAL A 67 9.64 0.46 -14.56
C VAL A 67 9.69 0.50 -13.03
N ARG A 68 9.60 1.71 -12.46
CA ARG A 68 9.48 1.89 -11.01
C ARG A 68 8.08 1.54 -10.54
N LEU A 69 7.98 0.64 -9.57
CA LEU A 69 6.71 0.26 -8.96
C LEU A 69 6.61 0.85 -7.56
N THR A 70 5.49 1.48 -7.24
CA THR A 70 5.20 2.00 -5.90
C THR A 70 3.85 1.46 -5.43
N TYR A 71 3.78 1.05 -4.18
CA TYR A 71 2.59 0.44 -3.59
C TYR A 71 2.15 1.15 -2.33
N ASN A 72 0.82 1.31 -2.18
CA ASN A 72 0.18 1.43 -0.88
C ASN A 72 -0.70 0.20 -0.68
N THR A 73 -0.44 -0.56 0.38
CA THR A 73 -1.13 -1.82 0.67
C THR A 73 -1.39 -1.97 2.17
N ASN A 74 -2.43 -2.71 2.55
CA ASN A 74 -2.63 -3.15 3.92
C ASN A 74 -1.66 -4.27 4.33
N PHE A 75 -0.97 -4.85 3.35
CA PHE A 75 0.06 -5.88 3.50
C PHE A 75 -0.42 -7.19 4.16
N THR A 76 -1.72 -7.42 4.24
CA THR A 76 -2.32 -8.63 4.83
C THR A 76 -2.25 -9.83 3.88
N HIS A 77 -2.30 -9.57 2.58
CA HIS A 77 -2.23 -10.61 1.54
C HIS A 77 -1.05 -10.33 0.63
N THR A 78 -0.24 -11.33 0.39
CA THR A 78 0.96 -11.25 -0.48
C THR A 78 0.97 -12.33 -1.55
N ASP A 79 -0.14 -13.06 -1.63
CA ASP A 79 -0.40 -14.11 -2.62
C ASP A 79 -1.81 -13.98 -3.16
N LEU A 80 -1.98 -14.21 -4.46
CA LEU A 80 -3.29 -14.31 -5.11
C LEU A 80 -3.31 -15.55 -5.99
N LYS A 81 -4.14 -16.53 -5.65
CA LYS A 81 -4.30 -17.79 -6.42
C LYS A 81 -2.97 -18.50 -6.68
N GLY A 82 -2.09 -18.56 -5.67
CA GLY A 82 -0.77 -19.19 -5.76
C GLY A 82 0.30 -18.34 -6.44
N ARG A 83 0.03 -17.08 -6.74
CA ARG A 83 0.99 -16.11 -7.29
C ARG A 83 1.50 -15.21 -6.19
N SER A 84 2.69 -15.47 -5.66
CA SER A 84 3.33 -14.62 -4.67
C SER A 84 3.83 -13.33 -5.32
N VAL A 85 3.42 -12.17 -4.79
CA VAL A 85 3.87 -10.86 -5.30
C VAL A 85 5.38 -10.67 -5.13
N PHE A 86 5.99 -11.31 -4.14
CA PHE A 86 7.44 -11.21 -3.91
C PHE A 86 8.25 -11.80 -5.07
N GLU A 87 7.73 -12.86 -5.73
CA GLU A 87 8.35 -13.46 -6.90
C GLU A 87 8.33 -12.53 -8.12
N TYR A 88 7.37 -11.61 -8.19
CA TYR A 88 7.35 -10.55 -9.19
C TYR A 88 8.29 -9.41 -8.81
N TRP A 89 8.19 -8.89 -7.59
CA TRP A 89 8.96 -7.72 -7.15
C TRP A 89 10.47 -7.89 -7.30
N LYS A 90 11.01 -9.07 -7.01
CA LYS A 90 12.45 -9.35 -7.16
C LYS A 90 12.98 -9.22 -8.59
N GLN A 91 12.08 -9.17 -9.59
CA GLN A 91 12.46 -9.05 -11.00
C GLN A 91 12.54 -7.62 -11.47
N PHE A 92 11.98 -6.66 -10.72
CA PHE A 92 12.02 -5.24 -11.05
C PHE A 92 13.18 -4.53 -10.35
N LYS A 93 13.79 -3.56 -11.04
CA LYS A 93 14.94 -2.81 -10.53
C LYS A 93 14.60 -1.83 -9.40
N SER A 94 13.34 -1.39 -9.32
CA SER A 94 12.90 -0.41 -8.34
C SER A 94 11.47 -0.68 -7.90
N VAL A 95 11.32 -1.14 -6.66
CA VAL A 95 10.03 -1.37 -6.02
C VAL A 95 10.02 -0.70 -4.66
N ALA A 96 9.00 0.11 -4.38
CA ALA A 96 8.78 0.74 -3.09
C ALA A 96 7.40 0.37 -2.54
N VAL A 97 7.34 -0.09 -1.29
CA VAL A 97 6.12 -0.60 -0.66
C VAL A 97 5.85 0.16 0.63
N GLY A 98 4.81 0.97 0.64
CA GLY A 98 4.24 1.61 1.81
C GLY A 98 3.17 0.72 2.44
N ALA A 99 3.50 0.07 3.56
CA ALA A 99 2.53 -0.72 4.29
C ALA A 99 1.73 0.16 5.25
N SER A 100 0.41 0.17 5.05
CA SER A 100 -0.53 0.96 5.85
C SER A 100 -0.76 0.29 7.21
N LEU A 101 0.20 0.38 8.12
CA LEU A 101 0.17 -0.22 9.46
C LEU A 101 0.12 0.90 10.50
N ASP A 102 -0.96 0.95 11.28
CA ASP A 102 -1.22 2.09 12.19
C ASP A 102 -0.74 1.82 13.63
N ASP A 103 -0.68 0.57 14.07
CA ASP A 103 -0.17 0.13 15.37
C ASP A 103 0.18 -1.36 15.31
N SER A 104 0.67 -1.93 16.39
CA SER A 104 1.07 -3.33 16.52
C SER A 104 0.08 -4.18 17.35
N GLY A 105 0.11 -5.49 17.12
CA GLY A 105 -0.67 -6.47 17.87
C GLY A 105 -2.17 -6.20 17.82
N SER A 106 -2.85 -6.47 18.93
CA SER A 106 -4.31 -6.30 19.03
C SER A 106 -4.80 -4.87 18.82
N ARG A 107 -3.96 -3.84 19.08
CA ARG A 107 -4.29 -2.45 18.76
C ARG A 107 -4.33 -2.23 17.26
N GLY A 108 -3.34 -2.74 16.52
CA GLY A 108 -3.32 -2.69 15.07
C GLY A 108 -4.52 -3.39 14.44
N GLU A 109 -4.87 -4.56 14.95
CA GLU A 109 -6.05 -5.34 14.51
C GLU A 109 -7.37 -4.61 14.82
N TYR A 110 -7.45 -3.90 15.96
CA TYR A 110 -8.61 -3.08 16.30
C TYR A 110 -8.80 -1.90 15.35
N ILE A 111 -7.70 -1.18 15.04
CA ILE A 111 -7.73 -0.01 14.15
C ILE A 111 -8.00 -0.44 12.71
N ARG A 112 -7.38 -1.54 12.27
CA ARG A 112 -7.54 -2.11 10.93
C ARG A 112 -8.25 -3.45 10.98
N LYS A 113 -9.57 -3.38 11.11
CA LYS A 113 -10.42 -4.57 11.19
C LYS A 113 -10.20 -5.49 9.98
N GLY A 114 -9.97 -6.78 10.27
CA GLY A 114 -9.71 -7.81 9.27
C GLY A 114 -8.21 -8.08 9.02
N SER A 115 -7.32 -7.36 9.69
CA SER A 115 -5.89 -7.72 9.74
C SER A 115 -5.62 -8.69 10.88
N GLU A 116 -4.61 -9.55 10.69
CA GLU A 116 -4.04 -10.42 11.72
C GLU A 116 -2.56 -10.06 11.85
N TRP A 117 -2.16 -9.63 13.06
CA TRP A 117 -0.83 -9.06 13.27
C TRP A 117 0.30 -10.07 13.01
N SER A 118 0.10 -11.32 13.42
CA SER A 118 1.07 -12.40 13.17
C SER A 118 1.32 -12.61 11.68
N THR A 119 0.29 -12.50 10.85
CA THR A 119 0.39 -12.59 9.39
C THR A 119 1.20 -11.45 8.81
N LEU A 120 1.00 -10.21 9.30
CA LEU A 120 1.76 -9.05 8.84
C LEU A 120 3.27 -9.18 9.14
N GLU A 121 3.64 -9.61 10.35
CA GLU A 121 5.05 -9.86 10.68
C GLU A 121 5.64 -11.01 9.86
N GLN A 122 4.88 -12.08 9.63
CA GLN A 122 5.31 -13.20 8.79
C GLN A 122 5.53 -12.76 7.33
N ASN A 123 4.60 -12.00 6.76
CA ASN A 123 4.71 -11.46 5.41
C ASN A 123 5.98 -10.60 5.29
N ARG A 124 6.25 -9.75 6.29
CA ARG A 124 7.46 -8.92 6.27
C ARG A 124 8.75 -9.74 6.34
N ARG A 125 8.80 -10.78 7.18
CA ARG A 125 9.94 -11.69 7.25
C ARG A 125 10.15 -12.44 5.94
N LEU A 126 9.06 -12.93 5.33
CA LEU A 126 9.12 -13.61 4.04
C LEU A 126 9.61 -12.67 2.93
N MET A 127 9.11 -11.42 2.91
CA MET A 127 9.57 -10.40 1.98
C MET A 127 11.08 -10.14 2.12
N LEU A 128 11.59 -9.98 3.35
CA LEU A 128 13.03 -9.80 3.60
C LEU A 128 13.88 -10.98 3.08
N ALA A 129 13.34 -12.19 3.16
CA ALA A 129 14.02 -13.39 2.67
C ALA A 129 13.98 -13.54 1.13
N THR A 130 12.89 -13.06 0.48
CA THR A 130 12.65 -13.31 -0.94
C THR A 130 13.11 -12.15 -1.83
N CYS A 131 12.87 -10.90 -1.40
CA CYS A 131 13.16 -9.68 -2.16
C CYS A 131 13.71 -8.56 -1.26
N PRO A 132 14.89 -8.74 -0.65
CA PRO A 132 15.48 -7.80 0.33
C PRO A 132 15.77 -6.41 -0.25
N GLU A 133 15.90 -6.29 -1.58
CA GLU A 133 16.18 -5.02 -2.27
C GLU A 133 14.95 -4.11 -2.41
N VAL A 134 13.75 -4.61 -2.10
CA VAL A 134 12.53 -3.80 -2.15
C VAL A 134 12.56 -2.76 -1.02
N ASP A 135 12.39 -1.49 -1.38
CA ASP A 135 12.25 -0.39 -0.41
C ASP A 135 10.92 -0.52 0.32
N PHE A 136 10.97 -0.87 1.60
CA PHE A 136 9.79 -1.07 2.42
C PHE A 136 9.75 -0.07 3.57
N TYR A 137 8.62 0.58 3.75
CA TYR A 137 8.37 1.46 4.88
C TYR A 137 6.95 1.29 5.43
N ILE A 138 6.78 1.57 6.71
CA ILE A 138 5.45 1.67 7.32
C ILE A 138 4.89 3.07 7.12
N SER A 139 3.61 3.15 6.75
CA SER A 139 2.90 4.40 6.44
C SER A 139 1.64 4.52 7.29
N PRO A 140 1.79 4.73 8.62
CA PRO A 140 0.67 4.87 9.53
C PRO A 140 -0.09 6.15 9.32
N THR A 141 -1.39 6.11 9.60
CA THR A 141 -2.21 7.30 9.74
C THR A 141 -2.33 7.66 11.21
N LEU A 142 -1.63 8.73 11.62
CA LEU A 142 -1.62 9.23 12.99
C LEU A 142 -3.00 9.76 13.38
N SER A 143 -3.54 9.23 14.46
CA SER A 143 -4.83 9.57 15.05
C SER A 143 -4.75 9.49 16.57
N ILE A 144 -5.83 9.87 17.28
CA ILE A 144 -5.92 9.69 18.73
C ILE A 144 -5.86 8.21 19.15
N LEU A 145 -6.11 7.27 18.23
CA LEU A 145 -6.13 5.84 18.53
C LEU A 145 -4.73 5.24 18.64
N ASN A 146 -3.72 5.84 18.01
CA ASN A 146 -2.37 5.28 17.95
C ASN A 146 -1.24 6.25 18.36
N ALA A 147 -1.54 7.54 18.58
CA ALA A 147 -0.53 8.56 18.84
C ALA A 147 0.43 8.21 19.98
N GLN A 148 -0.07 7.64 21.08
CA GLN A 148 0.76 7.25 22.23
C GLN A 148 1.58 5.97 22.00
N HIS A 149 1.14 5.09 21.09
CA HIS A 149 1.71 3.76 20.89
C HIS A 149 2.57 3.65 19.62
N LEU A 150 2.41 4.57 18.67
CA LEU A 150 3.19 4.57 17.44
C LEU A 150 4.72 4.57 17.67
N PRO A 151 5.27 5.31 18.65
CA PRO A 151 6.71 5.24 18.97
C PRO A 151 7.15 3.88 19.51
N GLU A 152 6.28 3.17 20.25
CA GLU A 152 6.55 1.81 20.74
C GLU A 152 6.56 0.81 19.58
N PHE A 153 5.56 0.86 18.73
CA PHE A 153 5.47 0.05 17.52
C PHE A 153 6.70 0.22 16.61
N HIS A 154 7.09 1.46 16.34
CA HIS A 154 8.26 1.75 15.52
C HIS A 154 9.54 1.16 16.14
N ARG A 155 9.79 1.37 17.43
CA ARG A 155 10.97 0.82 18.12
C ARG A 155 11.00 -0.70 18.13
N ASP A 156 9.85 -1.35 18.34
CA ASP A 156 9.73 -2.81 18.32
C ASP A 156 10.11 -3.37 16.94
N TRP A 157 9.60 -2.78 15.87
CA TRP A 157 9.90 -3.26 14.51
C TRP A 157 11.34 -2.99 14.09
N VAL A 158 11.94 -1.89 14.54
CA VAL A 158 13.38 -1.64 14.36
C VAL A 158 14.20 -2.67 15.13
N ALA A 159 13.87 -2.93 16.41
CA ALA A 159 14.57 -3.91 17.22
C ALA A 159 14.47 -5.35 16.67
N LYS A 160 13.33 -5.70 16.07
CA LYS A 160 13.12 -6.98 15.36
C LYS A 160 13.84 -7.06 14.00
N GLY A 161 14.44 -5.96 13.52
CA GLY A 161 15.08 -5.89 12.19
C GLY A 161 14.08 -5.94 11.03
N LEU A 162 12.81 -5.59 11.27
CA LEU A 162 11.77 -5.60 10.25
C LEU A 162 11.78 -4.32 9.40
N ILE A 163 12.22 -3.20 9.98
CA ILE A 163 12.44 -1.91 9.32
C ILE A 163 13.71 -1.24 9.84
N LYS A 164 14.20 -0.24 9.11
CA LYS A 164 15.22 0.68 9.60
C LYS A 164 14.56 1.87 10.29
N PRO A 165 15.28 2.65 11.14
CA PRO A 165 14.69 3.79 11.83
C PRO A 165 14.04 4.85 10.92
N GLN A 166 14.53 5.01 9.69
CA GLN A 166 13.99 5.96 8.71
C GLN A 166 12.81 5.43 7.89
N ASP A 167 12.45 4.15 8.02
CA ASP A 167 11.40 3.52 7.21
C ASP A 167 10.01 3.74 7.83
N LEU A 168 9.77 4.96 8.32
CA LEU A 168 8.50 5.42 8.88
C LEU A 168 8.07 6.70 8.18
N LYS A 169 6.93 6.67 7.51
CA LYS A 169 6.33 7.83 6.81
C LYS A 169 4.93 8.10 7.34
N ILE A 170 4.81 9.03 8.28
CA ILE A 170 3.55 9.30 8.99
C ILE A 170 2.63 10.17 8.14
N ASN A 171 1.38 9.73 7.97
CA ASN A 171 0.27 10.54 7.49
C ASN A 171 -0.53 11.05 8.68
N ILE A 172 -1.10 12.25 8.60
CA ILE A 172 -1.95 12.82 9.66
C ILE A 172 -3.40 12.67 9.26
N LEU A 173 -4.22 12.07 10.12
CA LEU A 173 -5.66 11.92 9.89
C LEU A 173 -6.36 13.27 9.80
N GLN A 174 -7.04 13.52 8.67
CA GLN A 174 -7.82 14.74 8.45
C GLN A 174 -9.31 14.51 8.73
N ASN A 175 -9.82 13.35 8.41
CA ASN A 175 -11.23 12.96 8.59
C ASN A 175 -11.35 11.49 9.01
N PRO A 176 -12.32 11.14 9.86
CA PRO A 176 -13.31 12.03 10.49
C PRO A 176 -12.69 12.84 11.65
N ALA A 177 -13.21 14.06 11.90
CA ALA A 177 -12.63 15.01 12.85
C ALA A 177 -12.50 14.47 14.29
N HIS A 178 -13.41 13.57 14.72
CA HIS A 178 -13.39 13.00 16.07
C HIS A 178 -12.28 11.95 16.32
N TYR A 179 -11.46 11.65 15.32
CA TYR A 179 -10.26 10.82 15.48
C TYR A 179 -8.96 11.60 15.24
N ARG A 180 -9.04 12.89 14.96
CA ARG A 180 -7.84 13.70 14.75
C ARG A 180 -7.06 13.89 16.04
N ILE A 181 -5.75 14.02 15.92
CA ILE A 181 -4.85 14.19 17.06
C ILE A 181 -5.04 15.55 17.77
N ASP A 182 -5.48 16.59 17.05
CA ASP A 182 -5.65 17.93 17.60
C ASP A 182 -6.86 18.09 18.54
N ILE A 183 -7.72 17.07 18.65
CA ILE A 183 -8.82 17.03 19.64
C ILE A 183 -8.41 16.34 20.94
N ALA A 184 -7.21 15.78 21.01
CA ALA A 184 -6.71 15.16 22.23
C ALA A 184 -6.62 16.22 23.36
N PRO A 185 -6.95 15.87 24.61
CA PRO A 185 -6.74 16.74 25.76
C PRO A 185 -5.28 17.21 25.86
N ALA A 186 -5.04 18.41 26.38
CA ALA A 186 -3.69 19.00 26.45
C ALA A 186 -2.69 18.22 27.31
N GLU A 187 -3.17 17.35 28.18
CA GLU A 187 -2.39 16.40 28.98
C GLU A 187 -1.96 15.12 28.25
N TYR A 188 -2.34 14.98 26.99
CA TYR A 188 -1.91 13.88 26.09
C TYR A 188 -0.67 14.30 25.25
#